data_c34c894454e6a50d1966afd3b66c6186
#
_entry.id   c34c894454e6a50d1966afd3b66c6186
#
_cell.length_a   1.000
_cell.length_b   1.000
_cell.length_c   1.000
_cell.angle_alpha   90.00
_cell.angle_beta   90.00
_cell.angle_gamma   90.00
#
_symmetry.space_group_name_H-M   'P 1'
#
loop_
_entity.id
_entity.type
_entity.pdbx_description
1 polymer ?
#
loop_
_entity_poly.entity_id
_entity_poly.type
_entity_poly.pdbx_seq_one_letter_code
_entity_poly.pdbx_strand_id
1 'polypeptide(L)'
;CGTWAVVGVAYPAVDLSVLSCEAKYRKARAASLEEYQRLRDAVLPLVPKGSLVVPGTSLGPLTGEARGRFGSFAWIGSWTVVVQAEVIPQLEAVGVKLPVSAPAELHSRAGSRHCFVEFQLMCDALLAAVSFRAEVMKPPCSVCGREAAVLDRVVVEESTVPREVDLFR
;
A
#
# COMPACT_ATOMS: atom_id res chain seq x y z
N CYS A 1 -14.39 2.39 -15.30
CA CYS A 1 -13.70 1.30 -14.58
C CYS A 1 -14.73 0.25 -14.21
N GLY A 2 -14.67 -0.96 -14.78
CA GLY A 2 -15.67 -2.01 -14.55
C GLY A 2 -15.56 -2.74 -13.20
N THR A 3 -14.50 -2.56 -12.45
CA THR A 3 -14.31 -3.23 -11.15
C THR A 3 -13.60 -2.30 -10.18
N TRP A 4 -14.30 -1.94 -9.13
CA TRP A 4 -13.81 -1.10 -8.04
C TRP A 4 -13.01 -1.87 -6.98
N ALA A 5 -12.99 -3.18 -7.08
CA ALA A 5 -12.35 -4.06 -6.10
C ALA A 5 -11.02 -4.60 -6.63
N VAL A 6 -10.10 -3.71 -6.99
CA VAL A 6 -8.78 -4.16 -7.41
C VAL A 6 -7.75 -3.71 -6.40
N VAL A 7 -6.73 -4.52 -6.27
CA VAL A 7 -5.54 -4.32 -5.47
C VAL A 7 -5.14 -2.85 -5.45
N GLY A 8 -5.23 -2.25 -4.31
CA GLY A 8 -4.89 -0.87 -4.07
C GLY A 8 -3.58 -0.75 -3.33
N VAL A 9 -3.06 0.45 -3.31
CA VAL A 9 -1.90 0.83 -2.51
C VAL A 9 -2.30 0.86 -1.04
N ALA A 10 -1.39 0.50 -0.15
CA ALA A 10 -1.59 0.62 1.29
C ALA A 10 -0.86 1.87 1.83
N TYR A 11 -1.57 2.65 2.61
CA TYR A 11 -1.02 3.79 3.35
C TYR A 11 -1.31 3.61 4.85
N PRO A 12 -0.59 2.70 5.52
CA PRO A 12 -0.86 2.35 6.91
C PRO A 12 -0.55 3.48 7.90
N ALA A 13 0.40 4.35 7.57
CA ALA A 13 0.81 5.46 8.44
C ALA A 13 -0.14 6.68 8.37
N VAL A 14 -1.19 6.63 7.54
CA VAL A 14 -2.17 7.72 7.44
C VAL A 14 -3.04 7.74 8.69
N ASP A 15 -3.01 8.85 9.42
CA ASP A 15 -3.89 9.07 10.56
C ASP A 15 -5.30 9.44 10.10
N LEU A 16 -6.22 8.49 10.24
CA LEU A 16 -7.62 8.67 9.89
C LEU A 16 -8.48 9.25 11.04
N SER A 17 -7.89 9.43 12.24
CA SER A 17 -8.63 9.92 13.42
C SER A 17 -9.22 11.32 13.22
N VAL A 18 -8.63 12.10 12.31
CA VAL A 18 -9.11 13.43 11.93
C VAL A 18 -10.38 13.40 11.07
N LEU A 19 -10.78 12.24 10.57
CA LEU A 19 -11.98 12.06 9.77
C LEU A 19 -13.18 11.68 10.65
N SER A 20 -14.31 12.32 10.46
CA SER A 20 -15.53 12.07 11.23
C SER A 20 -16.12 10.65 11.08
N CYS A 21 -15.63 9.87 10.14
CA CYS A 21 -16.14 8.54 9.82
C CYS A 21 -15.00 7.60 9.39
N GLU A 22 -14.07 7.37 10.30
CA GLU A 22 -12.82 6.64 10.08
C GLU A 22 -13.01 5.28 9.37
N ALA A 23 -13.91 4.43 9.86
CA ALA A 23 -14.14 3.11 9.29
C ALA A 23 -14.54 3.15 7.80
N LYS A 24 -15.17 4.25 7.37
CA LYS A 24 -15.60 4.48 5.99
C LYS A 24 -14.41 4.69 5.05
N TYR A 25 -13.30 5.21 5.56
CA TYR A 25 -12.12 5.57 4.78
C TYR A 25 -11.00 4.52 4.84
N ARG A 26 -11.03 3.60 5.78
CA ARG A 26 -10.02 2.52 5.91
C ARG A 26 -9.87 1.67 4.64
N LYS A 27 -10.94 1.57 3.84
CA LYS A 27 -10.90 0.99 2.50
C LYS A 27 -11.63 1.94 1.57
N ALA A 28 -10.92 2.60 0.67
CA ALA A 28 -11.51 3.48 -0.35
C ALA A 28 -12.30 2.67 -1.40
N ARG A 29 -13.27 1.93 -0.94
CA ARG A 29 -14.18 1.09 -1.71
C ARG A 29 -15.44 1.90 -1.97
N ALA A 30 -15.51 2.49 -3.14
CA ALA A 30 -16.68 3.25 -3.52
C ALA A 30 -17.74 2.36 -4.17
N ALA A 31 -19.00 2.57 -3.82
CA ALA A 31 -20.13 1.92 -4.47
C ALA A 31 -20.45 2.57 -5.82
N SER A 32 -20.14 3.85 -5.98
CA SER A 32 -20.32 4.62 -7.21
C SER A 32 -19.09 5.48 -7.50
N LEU A 33 -19.04 6.04 -8.71
CA LEU A 33 -17.99 6.97 -9.10
C LEU A 33 -17.97 8.22 -8.22
N GLU A 34 -19.14 8.79 -7.96
CA GLU A 34 -19.29 10.00 -7.12
C GLU A 34 -18.79 9.72 -5.70
N GLU A 35 -19.15 8.59 -5.14
CA GLU A 35 -18.70 8.19 -3.81
C GLU A 35 -17.18 8.04 -3.78
N TYR A 36 -16.59 7.40 -4.80
CA TYR A 36 -15.15 7.29 -4.91
C TYR A 36 -14.48 8.67 -4.97
N GLN A 37 -14.95 9.57 -5.82
CA GLN A 37 -14.39 10.90 -5.97
C GLN A 37 -14.43 11.67 -4.64
N ARG A 38 -15.57 11.65 -3.96
CA ARG A 38 -15.73 12.26 -2.64
C ARG A 38 -14.77 11.69 -1.60
N LEU A 39 -14.63 10.35 -1.55
CA LEU A 39 -13.71 9.68 -0.63
C LEU A 39 -12.26 10.02 -0.96
N ARG A 40 -11.89 9.98 -2.23
CA ARG A 40 -10.56 10.35 -2.70
C ARG A 40 -10.20 11.76 -2.29
N ASP A 41 -11.09 12.72 -2.56
CA ASP A 41 -10.84 14.13 -2.27
C ASP A 41 -10.71 14.39 -0.76
N ALA A 42 -11.42 13.62 0.07
CA ALA A 42 -11.31 13.70 1.52
C ALA A 42 -10.00 13.11 2.07
N VAL A 43 -9.41 12.10 1.41
CA VAL A 43 -8.20 11.43 1.91
C VAL A 43 -6.91 11.93 1.25
N LEU A 44 -6.98 12.55 0.08
CA LEU A 44 -5.80 13.10 -0.60
C LEU A 44 -4.92 14.01 0.28
N PRO A 45 -5.48 14.88 1.13
CA PRO A 45 -4.67 15.70 2.03
C PRO A 45 -3.93 14.92 3.12
N LEU A 46 -4.34 13.67 3.39
CA LEU A 46 -3.81 12.84 4.48
C LEU A 46 -2.72 11.88 4.01
N VAL A 47 -2.64 11.62 2.71
CA VAL A 47 -1.61 10.76 2.14
C VAL A 47 -0.38 11.58 1.74
N PRO A 48 0.81 10.96 1.62
CA PRO A 48 2.00 11.65 1.15
C PRO A 48 1.78 12.35 -0.18
N LYS A 49 2.42 13.50 -0.37
CA LYS A 49 2.32 14.27 -1.62
C LYS A 49 2.76 13.42 -2.82
N GLY A 50 1.97 13.43 -3.87
CA GLY A 50 2.20 12.61 -5.07
C GLY A 50 1.61 11.20 -5.00
N SER A 51 1.01 10.83 -3.86
CA SER A 51 0.36 9.53 -3.71
C SER A 51 -0.84 9.38 -4.64
N LEU A 52 -1.03 8.17 -5.14
CA LEU A 52 -2.15 7.81 -5.99
C LEU A 52 -3.20 7.05 -5.17
N VAL A 53 -4.33 7.70 -4.90
CA VAL A 53 -5.48 7.04 -4.28
C VAL A 53 -6.38 6.50 -5.39
N VAL A 54 -6.32 5.19 -5.61
CA VAL A 54 -7.13 4.47 -6.60
C VAL A 54 -8.23 3.67 -5.91
N PRO A 55 -9.26 3.20 -6.64
CA PRO A 55 -10.24 2.30 -6.05
C PRO A 55 -9.57 1.07 -5.42
N GLY A 56 -9.90 0.77 -4.17
CA GLY A 56 -9.30 -0.33 -3.42
C GLY A 56 -8.07 0.04 -2.58
N THR A 57 -7.59 1.28 -2.61
CA THR A 57 -6.54 1.75 -1.70
C THR A 57 -6.94 1.50 -0.25
N SER A 58 -6.03 0.92 0.53
CA SER A 58 -6.19 0.70 1.96
C SER A 58 -5.53 1.83 2.74
N LEU A 59 -6.24 2.36 3.72
CA LEU A 59 -5.81 3.48 4.54
C LEU A 59 -5.82 3.09 6.02
N GLY A 60 -4.86 3.59 6.75
CA GLY A 60 -4.66 3.24 8.15
C GLY A 60 -4.07 1.84 8.35
N PRO A 61 -3.69 1.51 9.59
CA PRO A 61 -3.01 0.27 9.91
C PRO A 61 -3.84 -0.96 9.55
N LEU A 62 -3.14 -2.05 9.18
CA LEU A 62 -3.76 -3.35 8.99
C LEU A 62 -4.39 -3.81 10.30
N THR A 63 -5.67 -4.13 10.27
CA THR A 63 -6.41 -4.67 11.40
C THR A 63 -7.03 -6.01 11.04
N GLY A 64 -7.01 -6.97 11.94
CA GLY A 64 -7.65 -8.24 11.68
C GLY A 64 -7.19 -9.41 12.52
N GLU A 65 -7.66 -10.60 12.15
CA GLU A 65 -7.27 -11.85 12.79
C GLU A 65 -6.09 -12.47 12.05
N ALA A 66 -5.01 -12.71 12.78
CA ALA A 66 -3.84 -13.42 12.31
C ALA A 66 -3.98 -14.93 12.56
N ARG A 67 -3.70 -15.76 11.56
CA ARG A 67 -3.78 -17.22 11.66
C ARG A 67 -2.49 -17.87 11.21
N GLY A 68 -2.09 -18.91 11.92
CA GLY A 68 -0.92 -19.72 11.60
C GLY A 68 0.35 -19.26 12.29
N ARG A 69 1.48 -19.71 11.76
CA ARG A 69 2.81 -19.31 12.22
C ARG A 69 3.34 -18.24 11.27
N PHE A 70 3.82 -17.15 11.84
CA PHE A 70 4.40 -16.06 11.09
C PHE A 70 5.91 -16.08 11.26
N GLY A 71 6.62 -15.94 10.14
CA GLY A 71 8.05 -15.62 10.17
C GLY A 71 8.30 -14.16 10.55
N SER A 72 9.56 -13.77 10.56
CA SER A 72 9.98 -12.39 10.82
C SER A 72 9.32 -11.39 9.85
N PHE A 73 9.05 -11.82 8.63
CA PHE A 73 8.36 -11.08 7.59
C PHE A 73 7.15 -11.87 7.10
N ALA A 74 6.07 -11.16 6.79
CA ALA A 74 4.94 -11.73 6.09
C ALA A 74 4.42 -10.77 5.01
N TRP A 75 4.11 -11.33 3.85
CA TRP A 75 3.49 -10.61 2.75
C TRP A 75 2.00 -10.88 2.74
N ILE A 76 1.20 -9.85 2.92
CA ILE A 76 -0.27 -9.97 3.02
C ILE A 76 -0.90 -9.28 1.81
N GLY A 77 -1.61 -10.08 1.01
CA GLY A 77 -2.15 -9.59 -0.25
C GLY A 77 -1.05 -9.19 -1.22
N SER A 78 -1.31 -8.20 -2.06
CA SER A 78 -0.38 -7.83 -3.14
C SER A 78 0.62 -6.73 -2.76
N TRP A 79 0.36 -5.98 -1.67
CA TRP A 79 1.11 -4.74 -1.40
C TRP A 79 1.38 -4.48 0.08
N THR A 80 1.00 -5.38 0.97
CA THR A 80 1.17 -5.19 2.40
C THR A 80 2.29 -6.08 2.91
N VAL A 81 3.34 -5.48 3.42
CA VAL A 81 4.44 -6.16 4.10
C VAL A 81 4.35 -5.86 5.59
N VAL A 82 4.29 -6.90 6.39
CA VAL A 82 4.36 -6.80 7.84
C VAL A 82 5.61 -7.50 8.37
N VAL A 83 6.17 -6.93 9.41
CA VAL A 83 7.39 -7.42 10.05
C VAL A 83 7.12 -7.54 11.55
N GLN A 84 7.65 -8.58 12.18
CA GLN A 84 7.59 -8.66 13.65
C GLN A 84 8.36 -7.47 14.25
N ALA A 85 7.74 -6.79 15.20
CA ALA A 85 8.29 -5.55 15.75
C ALA A 85 9.69 -5.72 16.35
N GLU A 86 10.01 -6.91 16.87
CA GLU A 86 11.33 -7.27 17.41
C GLU A 86 12.45 -7.35 16.35
N VAL A 87 12.08 -7.44 15.07
CA VAL A 87 13.04 -7.49 13.96
C VAL A 87 13.48 -6.09 13.53
N ILE A 88 12.68 -5.07 13.77
CA ILE A 88 12.96 -3.68 13.38
C ILE A 88 14.32 -3.21 13.88
N PRO A 89 14.64 -3.28 15.20
CA PRO A 89 15.95 -2.86 15.68
C PRO A 89 17.13 -3.64 15.10
N GLN A 90 16.89 -4.91 14.72
CA GLN A 90 17.94 -5.75 14.11
C GLN A 90 18.25 -5.27 12.67
N LEU A 91 17.22 -4.90 11.90
CA LEU A 91 17.40 -4.33 10.56
C LEU A 91 18.12 -2.99 10.61
N GLU A 92 17.72 -2.12 11.54
CA GLU A 92 18.37 -0.82 11.74
C GLU A 92 19.84 -0.98 12.16
N ALA A 93 20.12 -1.94 13.04
CA ALA A 93 21.48 -2.21 13.49
C ALA A 93 22.44 -2.66 12.38
N VAL A 94 21.93 -3.30 11.33
CA VAL A 94 22.72 -3.67 10.14
C VAL A 94 22.64 -2.62 9.03
N GLY A 95 22.05 -1.46 9.30
CA GLY A 95 22.04 -0.30 8.41
C GLY A 95 20.94 -0.32 7.35
N VAL A 96 19.92 -1.18 7.48
CA VAL A 96 18.76 -1.17 6.56
C VAL A 96 17.95 0.11 6.75
N LYS A 97 17.74 0.85 5.69
CA LYS A 97 16.91 2.07 5.65
C LYS A 97 15.45 1.67 5.48
N LEU A 98 14.71 1.72 6.58
CA LEU A 98 13.32 1.29 6.59
C LEU A 98 12.37 2.39 6.08
N PRO A 99 11.30 2.02 5.35
CA PRO A 99 10.25 2.95 4.97
C PRO A 99 9.42 3.38 6.19
N VAL A 100 8.58 4.40 5.99
CA VAL A 100 7.58 4.80 6.99
C VAL A 100 6.72 3.58 7.35
N SER A 101 6.39 3.44 8.62
CA SER A 101 5.67 2.28 9.11
C SER A 101 4.64 2.65 10.18
N ALA A 102 3.70 1.74 10.42
CA ALA A 102 2.70 1.85 11.46
C ALA A 102 2.51 0.50 12.17
N PRO A 103 2.15 0.48 13.47
CA PRO A 103 1.80 -0.75 14.16
C PRO A 103 0.60 -1.43 13.50
N ALA A 104 0.72 -2.71 13.15
CA ALA A 104 -0.41 -3.51 12.66
C ALA A 104 -1.19 -4.08 13.86
N GLU A 105 -2.52 -3.93 13.83
CA GLU A 105 -3.43 -4.40 14.88
C GLU A 105 -3.90 -5.84 14.59
N LEU A 106 -3.00 -6.80 14.75
CA LEU A 106 -3.28 -8.20 14.48
C LEU A 106 -3.50 -8.98 15.78
N HIS A 107 -4.59 -9.74 15.82
CA HIS A 107 -4.93 -10.58 16.97
C HIS A 107 -5.01 -12.04 16.56
N SER A 108 -4.52 -12.95 17.38
CA SER A 108 -4.75 -14.37 17.17
C SER A 108 -6.20 -14.73 17.51
N ARG A 109 -6.68 -15.87 17.00
CA ARG A 109 -8.00 -16.39 17.35
C ARG A 109 -8.16 -16.65 18.85
N ALA A 110 -7.04 -16.90 19.56
CA ALA A 110 -7.01 -17.07 21.02
C ALA A 110 -6.97 -15.73 21.77
N GLY A 111 -7.04 -14.59 21.07
CA GLY A 111 -7.02 -13.26 21.69
C GLY A 111 -5.63 -12.70 21.96
N SER A 112 -4.56 -13.46 21.67
CA SER A 112 -3.19 -12.94 21.83
C SER A 112 -2.91 -11.88 20.78
N ARG A 113 -2.38 -10.74 21.19
CA ARG A 113 -1.94 -9.67 20.31
C ARG A 113 -0.57 -10.02 19.72
N HIS A 114 -0.45 -9.94 18.43
CA HIS A 114 0.82 -10.06 17.73
C HIS A 114 1.37 -8.65 17.45
N CYS A 115 2.60 -8.41 17.86
CA CYS A 115 3.29 -7.14 17.65
C CYS A 115 3.93 -7.14 16.25
N PHE A 116 3.19 -6.67 15.28
CA PHE A 116 3.67 -6.46 13.92
C PHE A 116 3.74 -4.97 13.60
N VAL A 117 4.60 -4.65 12.67
CA VAL A 117 4.71 -3.34 12.03
C VAL A 117 4.41 -3.52 10.55
N GLU A 118 3.55 -2.68 10.00
CA GLU A 118 3.23 -2.63 8.58
C GLU A 118 4.05 -1.52 7.91
N PHE A 119 4.72 -1.84 6.81
CA PHE A 119 5.48 -0.87 6.03
C PHE A 119 4.60 -0.17 5.00
N GLN A 120 4.77 1.14 4.90
CA GLN A 120 4.23 1.95 3.84
C GLN A 120 5.20 1.96 2.66
N LEU A 121 5.04 0.99 1.76
CA LEU A 121 5.87 0.91 0.56
C LEU A 121 5.40 1.97 -0.43
N MET A 122 6.23 2.98 -0.63
CA MET A 122 5.99 4.01 -1.64
C MET A 122 6.39 3.50 -3.03
N CYS A 123 5.66 3.95 -4.04
CA CYS A 123 5.96 3.66 -5.43
C CYS A 123 6.85 4.77 -5.99
N ASP A 124 8.14 4.71 -5.68
CA ASP A 124 9.10 5.74 -6.04
C ASP A 124 9.95 5.34 -7.26
N ALA A 125 10.01 4.05 -7.57
CA ALA A 125 10.71 3.55 -8.73
C ALA A 125 9.77 3.42 -9.94
N LEU A 126 10.23 3.87 -11.11
CA LEU A 126 9.50 3.75 -12.37
C LEU A 126 9.95 2.50 -13.13
N LEU A 127 8.97 1.77 -13.64
CA LEU A 127 9.24 0.68 -14.57
C LEU A 127 9.54 1.25 -15.94
N ALA A 128 10.65 0.83 -16.53
CA ALA A 128 10.98 1.19 -17.90
C ALA A 128 9.94 0.69 -18.89
N ALA A 129 9.72 1.41 -19.99
CA ALA A 129 8.72 1.07 -21.01
C ALA A 129 8.84 -0.37 -21.52
N VAL A 130 10.07 -0.90 -21.59
CA VAL A 130 10.35 -2.30 -21.98
C VAL A 130 9.79 -3.35 -21.01
N SER A 131 9.34 -2.93 -19.82
CA SER A 131 8.71 -3.82 -18.85
C SER A 131 7.30 -4.24 -19.26
N PHE A 132 6.68 -3.53 -20.19
CA PHE A 132 5.29 -3.71 -20.54
C PHE A 132 5.14 -4.27 -21.94
N ARG A 133 4.07 -5.04 -22.16
CA ARG A 133 3.65 -5.46 -23.49
C ARG A 133 2.96 -4.30 -24.19
N ALA A 134 3.63 -3.73 -25.19
CA ALA A 134 3.13 -2.57 -25.92
C ALA A 134 1.74 -2.80 -26.56
N GLU A 135 1.49 -4.00 -27.06
CA GLU A 135 0.24 -4.37 -27.72
C GLU A 135 -1.00 -4.40 -26.80
N VAL A 136 -0.80 -4.45 -25.50
CA VAL A 136 -1.89 -4.48 -24.50
C VAL A 136 -1.94 -3.24 -23.62
N MET A 137 -1.05 -2.29 -23.83
CA MET A 137 -1.09 -1.02 -23.12
C MET A 137 -2.32 -0.22 -23.53
N LYS A 138 -3.11 0.18 -22.54
CA LYS A 138 -4.25 1.07 -22.75
C LYS A 138 -3.96 2.41 -22.09
N PRO A 139 -4.52 3.50 -22.61
CA PRO A 139 -4.38 4.80 -21.98
C PRO A 139 -4.92 4.74 -20.55
N PRO A 140 -4.37 5.55 -19.63
CA PRO A 140 -4.87 5.64 -18.28
C PRO A 140 -6.38 5.91 -18.26
N CYS A 141 -7.07 5.33 -17.30
CA CYS A 141 -8.49 5.59 -17.13
C CYS A 141 -8.71 7.08 -16.84
N SER A 142 -9.49 7.76 -17.68
CA SER A 142 -9.79 9.19 -17.55
C SER A 142 -10.47 9.57 -16.21
N VAL A 143 -11.03 8.57 -15.52
CA VAL A 143 -11.77 8.79 -14.27
C VAL A 143 -10.89 8.65 -13.03
N CYS A 144 -10.03 7.63 -12.98
CA CYS A 144 -9.25 7.31 -11.79
C CYS A 144 -7.74 7.22 -12.03
N GLY A 145 -7.28 7.50 -13.24
CA GLY A 145 -5.86 7.45 -13.61
C GLY A 145 -5.24 6.04 -13.66
N ARG A 146 -6.01 4.99 -13.38
CA ARG A 146 -5.48 3.62 -13.39
C ARG A 146 -5.06 3.23 -14.80
N GLU A 147 -3.84 2.72 -14.90
CA GLU A 147 -3.32 2.12 -16.10
C GLU A 147 -3.66 0.63 -16.16
N ALA A 148 -3.99 0.15 -17.36
CA ALA A 148 -4.09 -1.26 -17.64
C ALA A 148 -2.85 -1.66 -18.44
N ALA A 149 -1.86 -2.19 -17.74
CA ALA A 149 -0.64 -2.67 -18.34
C ALA A 149 -0.42 -4.14 -17.98
N VAL A 150 0.13 -4.90 -18.90
CA VAL A 150 0.56 -6.27 -18.64
C VAL A 150 2.08 -6.27 -18.60
N LEU A 151 2.62 -6.64 -17.44
CA LEU A 151 4.06 -6.80 -17.26
C LEU A 151 4.54 -8.03 -18.04
N ASP A 152 5.59 -7.85 -18.81
CA ASP A 152 6.32 -8.91 -19.48
C ASP A 152 7.57 -9.30 -18.65
N ARG A 153 8.27 -8.28 -18.17
CA ARG A 153 9.44 -8.40 -17.31
C ARG A 153 9.52 -7.18 -16.40
N VAL A 154 10.30 -7.27 -15.33
CA VAL A 154 10.52 -6.13 -14.44
C VAL A 154 11.89 -5.51 -14.77
N VAL A 155 11.86 -4.31 -15.33
CA VAL A 155 13.04 -3.47 -15.57
C VAL A 155 12.75 -2.12 -14.95
N VAL A 156 13.56 -1.70 -14.00
CA VAL A 156 13.41 -0.43 -13.28
C VAL A 156 14.35 0.59 -13.87
N GLU A 157 13.91 1.84 -14.00
CA GLU A 157 14.77 2.96 -14.37
C GLU A 157 15.68 3.31 -13.20
N GLU A 158 16.98 3.08 -13.33
CA GLU A 158 17.96 3.24 -12.27
C GLU A 158 17.93 4.63 -11.61
N SER A 159 17.70 5.68 -12.42
CA SER A 159 17.61 7.06 -11.93
C SER A 159 16.44 7.32 -10.98
N THR A 160 15.45 6.42 -10.95
CA THR A 160 14.24 6.54 -10.13
C THR A 160 14.28 5.67 -8.88
N VAL A 161 15.30 4.83 -8.74
CA VAL A 161 15.44 3.98 -7.55
C VAL A 161 15.73 4.86 -6.33
N PRO A 162 14.88 4.81 -5.30
CA PRO A 162 15.10 5.62 -4.10
C PRO A 162 16.39 5.20 -3.39
N ARG A 163 17.11 6.19 -2.83
CA ARG A 163 18.35 5.96 -2.08
C ARG A 163 18.17 6.07 -0.58
N GLU A 164 17.01 6.55 -0.17
CA GLU A 164 16.66 6.83 1.22
C GLU A 164 16.08 5.64 1.93
N VAL A 165 15.58 4.66 1.17
CA VAL A 165 14.99 3.42 1.68
C VAL A 165 15.49 2.21 0.91
N ASP A 166 15.56 1.07 1.57
CA ASP A 166 15.98 -0.20 0.96
C ASP A 166 14.76 -1.09 0.60
N LEU A 167 13.56 -0.69 1.03
CA LEU A 167 12.30 -1.35 0.73
C LEU A 167 11.35 -0.36 0.04
N PHE A 168 11.05 -0.61 -1.21
CA PHE A 168 10.11 0.17 -2.03
C PHE A 168 9.38 -0.77 -3.01
N ARG A 169 8.45 -0.22 -3.79
CA ARG A 169 7.72 -1.00 -4.78
C ARG A 169 7.71 -0.33 -6.15
#